data_9fe90b6e3ef846cb8550bf5d52ad61ec
#
_entry.id   9fe90b6e3ef846cb8550bf5d52ad61ec
#
_cell.length_a   1.000
_cell.length_b   1.000
_cell.length_c   1.000
_cell.angle_alpha   90.00
_cell.angle_beta   90.00
_cell.angle_gamma   90.00
#
_symmetry.space_group_name_H-M   'P 1'
#
loop_
_entity.id
_entity.type
_entity.pdbx_description
1 polymer ?
#
loop_
_entity_poly.entity_id
_entity_poly.type
_entity_poly.pdbx_seq_one_letter_code
_entity_poly.pdbx_strand_id
1 'polypeptide(L)'
;MNTLEKLNSKIKEQMDERLYLFEKFEAVYLFGSVLNANNAYNDIDILLVYQYYSEEIRKQVDIIEEELKTVYGPVIDLTVLSTDENNEIAFLERLKLKYLKVK
;
A
#
# COMPACT_ATOMS: atom_id res chain seq x y z
N MET A 1 -24.22 0.78 0.30
CA MET A 1 -22.79 1.03 0.54
C MET A 1 -22.61 2.37 1.24
N ASN A 2 -21.91 2.40 2.36
CA ASN A 2 -21.66 3.65 3.07
C ASN A 2 -20.51 4.45 2.42
N THR A 3 -20.30 5.67 2.89
CA THR A 3 -19.28 6.56 2.31
C THR A 3 -17.88 5.97 2.39
N LEU A 4 -17.55 5.29 3.51
CA LEU A 4 -16.25 4.68 3.71
C LEU A 4 -16.00 3.54 2.72
N GLU A 5 -17.00 2.68 2.54
CA GLU A 5 -16.89 1.57 1.59
C GLU A 5 -16.68 2.09 0.17
N LYS A 6 -17.36 3.17 -0.19
CA LYS A 6 -17.16 3.82 -1.50
C LYS A 6 -15.75 4.35 -1.64
N LEU A 7 -15.21 4.98 -0.60
CA LEU A 7 -13.87 5.54 -0.60
C LEU A 7 -12.83 4.43 -0.75
N ASN A 8 -12.96 3.36 0.04
CA ASN A 8 -12.04 2.22 -0.02
C ASN A 8 -12.09 1.55 -1.39
N SER A 9 -13.29 1.37 -1.95
CA SER A 9 -13.45 0.78 -3.27
C SER A 9 -12.81 1.64 -4.35
N LYS A 10 -12.93 2.96 -4.23
CA LYS A 10 -12.33 3.88 -5.18
C LYS A 10 -10.81 3.83 -5.14
N ILE A 11 -10.23 3.82 -3.94
CA ILE A 11 -8.78 3.72 -3.78
C ILE A 11 -8.28 2.39 -4.34
N LYS A 12 -8.96 1.30 -4.01
CA LYS A 12 -8.61 -0.03 -4.52
C LYS A 12 -8.66 -0.05 -6.05
N GLU A 13 -9.71 0.51 -6.63
CA GLU A 13 -9.85 0.60 -8.08
C GLU A 13 -8.71 1.39 -8.72
N GLN A 14 -8.34 2.52 -8.12
CA GLN A 14 -7.24 3.33 -8.61
C GLN A 14 -5.90 2.59 -8.50
N MET A 15 -5.71 1.82 -7.43
CA MET A 15 -4.51 0.98 -7.28
C MET A 15 -4.50 -0.14 -8.31
N ASP A 16 -5.65 -0.76 -8.58
CA ASP A 16 -5.77 -1.81 -9.60
C ASP A 16 -5.40 -1.29 -10.98
N GLU A 17 -5.76 -0.06 -11.28
CA GLU A 17 -5.38 0.60 -12.54
C GLU A 17 -3.87 0.82 -12.65
N ARG A 18 -3.16 0.78 -11.53
CA ARG A 18 -1.73 1.03 -11.45
C ARG A 18 -0.92 -0.21 -11.06
N LEU A 19 -1.48 -1.39 -11.26
CA LEU A 19 -0.77 -2.64 -10.92
C LEU A 19 0.57 -2.76 -11.65
N TYR A 20 0.72 -2.11 -12.80
CA TYR A 20 1.99 -2.09 -13.50
C TYR A 20 3.13 -1.51 -12.66
N LEU A 21 2.83 -0.61 -11.72
CA LEU A 21 3.83 -0.05 -10.81
C LEU A 21 4.36 -1.09 -9.84
N PHE A 22 3.56 -2.11 -9.53
CA PHE A 22 3.86 -3.09 -8.50
C PHE A 22 4.39 -4.41 -9.05
N GLU A 23 4.68 -4.46 -10.34
CA GLU A 23 5.05 -5.69 -11.03
C GLU A 23 6.25 -6.39 -10.40
N LYS A 24 7.21 -5.63 -9.89
CA LYS A 24 8.44 -6.16 -9.29
C LYS A 24 8.27 -6.59 -7.83
N PHE A 25 7.10 -6.37 -7.25
CA PHE A 25 6.83 -6.70 -5.86
C PHE A 25 6.03 -7.98 -5.74
N GLU A 26 6.31 -8.73 -4.69
CA GLU A 26 5.64 -10.00 -4.40
C GLU A 26 4.21 -9.77 -3.93
N ALA A 27 4.01 -8.74 -3.11
CA ALA A 27 2.71 -8.40 -2.57
C ALA A 27 2.63 -6.92 -2.25
N VAL A 28 1.42 -6.38 -2.29
CA VAL A 28 1.14 -4.97 -1.96
C VAL A 28 -0.16 -4.91 -1.18
N TYR A 29 -0.14 -4.17 -0.07
CA TYR A 29 -1.30 -4.02 0.81
C TYR A 29 -1.56 -2.56 1.12
N LEU A 30 -2.84 -2.20 1.19
CA LEU A 30 -3.29 -0.97 1.84
C LEU A 30 -3.59 -1.30 3.29
N PHE A 31 -3.21 -0.42 4.22
CA PHE A 31 -3.49 -0.66 5.63
C PHE A 31 -3.63 0.65 6.39
N GLY A 32 -3.97 0.54 7.67
CA GLY A 32 -4.00 1.68 8.56
C GLY A 32 -5.23 2.56 8.45
N SER A 33 -5.05 3.85 8.67
CA SER A 33 -6.14 4.80 8.84
C SER A 33 -7.05 4.94 7.62
N VAL A 34 -6.55 4.69 6.43
CA VAL A 34 -7.35 4.75 5.20
C VAL A 34 -8.51 3.74 5.22
N LEU A 35 -8.35 2.67 5.98
CA LEU A 35 -9.37 1.62 6.12
C LEU A 35 -10.23 1.80 7.37
N ASN A 36 -10.03 2.87 8.12
CA ASN A 36 -10.73 3.12 9.37
C ASN A 36 -12.09 3.77 9.13
N ALA A 37 -13.12 3.19 9.74
CA ALA A 37 -14.51 3.57 9.49
C ALA A 37 -14.90 4.98 9.99
N ASN A 38 -14.19 5.52 10.94
CA ASN A 38 -14.72 6.64 11.71
C ASN A 38 -14.20 8.03 11.32
N ASN A 39 -13.18 8.11 10.47
CA ASN A 39 -12.53 9.37 10.19
C ASN A 39 -12.10 9.50 8.75
N ALA A 40 -11.99 10.75 8.29
CA ALA A 40 -11.20 11.04 7.11
C ALA A 40 -9.77 10.58 7.41
N TYR A 41 -9.16 9.87 6.49
CA TYR A 41 -7.79 9.45 6.65
C TYR A 41 -6.84 10.64 6.46
N ASN A 42 -5.74 10.62 7.22
CA ASN A 42 -4.67 11.59 7.05
C ASN A 42 -3.56 11.04 6.16
N ASP A 43 -3.34 9.74 6.23
CA ASP A 43 -2.29 9.07 5.47
C ASP A 43 -2.85 7.85 4.75
N ILE A 44 -2.27 7.54 3.60
CA ILE A 44 -2.53 6.30 2.89
C ILE A 44 -1.30 5.44 3.10
N ASP A 45 -1.44 4.40 3.93
CA ASP A 45 -0.35 3.50 4.27
C ASP A 45 -0.32 2.32 3.29
N ILE A 46 0.82 2.12 2.66
CA ILE A 46 1.01 1.06 1.68
C ILE A 46 2.20 0.22 2.09
N LEU A 47 2.01 -1.10 2.14
CA LEU A 47 3.08 -2.05 2.38
C LEU A 47 3.48 -2.68 1.05
N LEU A 48 4.75 -2.53 0.71
CA LEU A 48 5.35 -3.14 -0.47
C LEU A 48 6.26 -4.28 -0.02
N VAL A 49 6.02 -5.48 -0.52
CA VAL A 49 6.83 -6.65 -0.16
C VAL A 49 7.61 -7.12 -1.39
N TYR A 50 8.94 -7.17 -1.27
CA TYR A 50 9.81 -7.67 -2.34
C TYR A 50 10.41 -9.01 -1.93
N GLN A 51 10.77 -9.84 -2.91
CA GLN A 51 11.41 -11.13 -2.66
C GLN A 51 12.93 -10.98 -2.52
N TYR A 52 13.55 -10.30 -3.46
CA TYR A 52 15.00 -10.07 -3.46
C TYR A 52 15.30 -8.60 -3.69
N TYR A 53 16.13 -8.03 -2.82
CA TYR A 53 16.51 -6.63 -2.95
C TYR A 53 17.41 -6.42 -4.18
N SER A 54 17.22 -5.30 -4.87
CA SER A 54 18.06 -4.89 -5.98
C SER A 54 17.94 -3.40 -6.16
N GLU A 55 18.85 -2.82 -6.96
CA GLU A 55 18.73 -1.40 -7.35
C GLU A 55 17.43 -1.12 -8.08
N GLU A 56 16.93 -2.10 -8.83
CA GLU A 56 15.65 -1.97 -9.53
C GLU A 56 14.50 -1.83 -8.55
N ILE A 57 14.52 -2.58 -7.45
CA ILE A 57 13.52 -2.46 -6.39
C ILE A 57 13.58 -1.06 -5.77
N ARG A 58 14.79 -0.58 -5.44
CA ARG A 58 14.96 0.76 -4.86
C ARG A 58 14.43 1.85 -5.79
N LYS A 59 14.78 1.77 -7.06
CA LYS A 59 14.30 2.73 -8.05
C LYS A 59 12.80 2.67 -8.22
N GLN A 60 12.24 1.46 -8.18
CA GLN A 60 10.81 1.28 -8.33
C GLN A 60 10.05 1.86 -7.14
N VAL A 61 10.58 1.76 -5.94
CA VAL A 61 9.97 2.40 -4.75
C VAL A 61 9.87 3.91 -4.98
N ASP A 62 10.92 4.54 -5.48
CA ASP A 62 10.91 5.98 -5.75
C ASP A 62 9.88 6.34 -6.82
N ILE A 63 9.76 5.53 -7.86
CA ILE A 63 8.78 5.73 -8.92
C ILE A 63 7.35 5.62 -8.37
N ILE A 64 7.09 4.61 -7.55
CA ILE A 64 5.79 4.41 -6.92
C ILE A 64 5.43 5.59 -6.03
N GLU A 65 6.38 6.02 -5.20
CA GLU A 65 6.15 7.15 -4.29
C GLU A 65 5.80 8.41 -5.09
N GLU A 66 6.56 8.72 -6.12
CA GLU A 66 6.32 9.90 -6.95
C GLU A 66 4.97 9.84 -7.65
N GLU A 67 4.65 8.71 -8.27
CA GLU A 67 3.39 8.53 -8.97
C GLU A 67 2.19 8.67 -8.04
N LEU A 68 2.25 8.00 -6.89
CA LEU A 68 1.14 8.03 -5.94
C LEU A 68 1.01 9.39 -5.26
N LYS A 69 2.10 10.09 -5.01
CA LYS A 69 2.04 11.46 -4.49
C LYS A 69 1.41 12.40 -5.51
N THR A 70 1.61 12.16 -6.79
CA THR A 70 0.97 12.95 -7.85
C THR A 70 -0.54 12.78 -7.81
N VAL A 71 -1.01 11.55 -7.55
CA VAL A 71 -2.45 11.23 -7.53
C VAL A 71 -3.10 11.65 -6.21
N TYR A 72 -2.47 11.37 -5.09
CA TYR A 72 -3.08 11.51 -3.76
C TYR A 72 -2.49 12.64 -2.91
N GLY A 73 -1.40 13.25 -3.34
CA GLY A 73 -0.71 14.27 -2.56
C GLY A 73 0.29 13.68 -1.57
N PRO A 74 0.80 14.49 -0.63
CA PRO A 74 1.88 14.08 0.27
C PRO A 74 1.46 13.11 1.38
N VAL A 75 0.24 12.60 1.33
CA VAL A 75 -0.33 11.71 2.35
C VAL A 75 0.08 10.24 2.16
N ILE A 76 0.90 9.93 1.16
CA ILE A 76 1.36 8.57 0.89
C ILE A 76 2.50 8.21 1.85
N ASP A 77 2.37 7.06 2.53
CA ASP A 77 3.39 6.52 3.42
C ASP A 77 3.69 5.08 3.01
N LEU A 78 4.91 4.84 2.57
CA LEU A 78 5.33 3.52 2.09
C LEU A 78 6.15 2.80 3.14
N THR A 79 5.78 1.56 3.43
CA THR A 79 6.57 0.62 4.21
C THR A 79 7.06 -0.47 3.27
N VAL A 80 8.35 -0.74 3.27
CA VAL A 80 8.96 -1.71 2.34
C VAL A 80 9.63 -2.82 3.15
N LEU A 81 9.19 -4.06 2.93
CA LEU A 81 9.74 -5.23 3.62
C LEU A 81 10.07 -6.32 2.61
N SER A 82 11.08 -7.14 2.95
CA SER A 82 11.31 -8.37 2.20
C SER A 82 10.45 -9.50 2.76
N THR A 83 10.22 -10.53 1.95
CA THR A 83 9.53 -11.73 2.42
C THR A 83 10.33 -12.46 3.49
N ASP A 84 11.67 -12.38 3.43
CA ASP A 84 12.55 -13.04 4.40
C ASP A 84 12.62 -12.28 5.73
N GLU A 85 12.56 -10.94 5.70
CA GLU A 85 12.65 -10.14 6.92
C GLU A 85 11.41 -10.30 7.78
N ASN A 86 10.26 -10.49 7.14
CA ASN A 86 9.02 -10.56 7.88
C ASN A 86 7.95 -11.19 6.99
N ASN A 87 7.07 -11.92 7.63
CA ASN A 87 5.85 -12.33 6.96
C ASN A 87 4.92 -11.11 6.99
N GLU A 88 4.47 -10.66 5.83
CA GLU A 88 3.66 -9.45 5.70
C GLU A 88 2.35 -9.52 6.49
N ILE A 89 1.75 -10.71 6.56
CA ILE A 89 0.53 -10.91 7.35
C ILE A 89 0.85 -10.77 8.84
N ALA A 90 1.97 -11.36 9.28
CA ALA A 90 2.39 -11.24 10.68
C ALA A 90 2.69 -9.78 11.07
N PHE A 91 3.27 -9.01 10.14
CA PHE A 91 3.49 -7.58 10.37
C PHE A 91 2.17 -6.87 10.64
N LEU A 92 1.18 -7.07 9.77
CA LEU A 92 -0.13 -6.41 9.89
C LEU A 92 -0.89 -6.88 11.14
N GLU A 93 -0.86 -8.18 11.43
CA GLU A 93 -1.50 -8.75 12.60
C GLU A 93 -0.87 -8.26 13.90
N ARG A 94 0.45 -8.18 13.94
CA ARG A 94 1.18 -7.70 15.12
C ARG A 94 0.81 -6.26 15.45
N LEU A 95 0.59 -5.44 14.44
CA LEU A 95 0.14 -4.06 14.62
C LEU A 95 -1.36 -3.95 14.80
N LYS A 96 -2.09 -5.07 14.72
CA LYS A 96 -3.55 -5.11 14.85
C LYS A 96 -4.24 -4.18 13.86
N LEU A 97 -3.67 -4.06 12.68
CA LEU A 97 -4.16 -3.18 11.64
C LEU A 97 -5.08 -3.93 10.67
N LYS A 98 -6.09 -3.25 10.19
CA LYS A 98 -6.88 -3.73 9.07
C LYS A 98 -6.05 -3.55 7.81
N TYR A 99 -6.21 -4.45 6.86
CA TYR A 99 -5.49 -4.35 5.59
C TYR A 99 -6.35 -4.84 4.42
N LEU A 100 -6.00 -4.37 3.24
CA LEU A 100 -6.63 -4.76 1.98
C LEU A 100 -5.53 -5.13 1.01
N LYS A 101 -5.59 -6.35 0.48
CA LYS A 101 -4.59 -6.80 -0.48
C LYS A 101 -4.84 -6.17 -1.85
N VAL A 102 -3.82 -5.49 -2.38
CA VAL A 102 -3.86 -4.90 -3.73
C VAL A 102 -3.26 -5.87 -4.74
N LYS A 103 -2.18 -6.53 -4.33
CA LYS A 103 -1.53 -7.51 -5.19
C LYS A 103 -1.16 -8.78 -4.45
#